data_b85ddfc4224b1e65ccbd7036b5645ae2
#
_entry.id   b85ddfc4224b1e65ccbd7036b5645ae2
#
_cell.length_a   1.000
_cell.length_b   1.000
_cell.length_c   1.000
_cell.angle_alpha   90.00
_cell.angle_beta   90.00
_cell.angle_gamma   90.00
#
_symmetry.space_group_name_H-M   'P 1'
#
loop_
_entity.id
_entity.type
_entity.pdbx_description
1 polymer ?
#
loop_
_entity_poly.entity_id
_entity_poly.type
_entity_poly.pdbx_seq_one_letter_code
_entity_poly.pdbx_strand_id
1 'polypeptide(L)'
;MHGFWLGQLIANWTGLITEMDKIGNIGEVKTGEFYTRNDWGKTDQRSIWEDESVSKSDVKIDYVFRDKDELWGSDDDTDIEYMYQYLLNFYETSILTSSQIRAGWLKHIKKEEENFLWVSNQRAFDLMIEGILPPETSDPSLNENFEMIDAQLTTEIFGLFSPTRPDISIKMAELPITTTARDEAKEISEFYIRMHSLASMPINMNDMKEKIFWLAEESRKALNNEEYPAKMYDYVKGLYYSNIKWESARDSIYNRYQVKQEDDYDITSRELYCNGCFAAGINFASSLVSLFFGEGDLKETIKIGTLSGWDSDNPTSTWGGLIGFMIGKSGVEKAFKREFSNKFNIHRTRQNFPNEGIDTF
;
A
#
# COMPACT_ATOMS: atom_id res chain seq x y z
N MET A 1 -8.87 14.96 4.45
CA MET A 1 -9.34 13.81 3.68
C MET A 1 -9.22 14.02 2.16
N HIS A 2 -9.73 15.11 1.54
CA HIS A 2 -9.62 15.30 0.08
C HIS A 2 -8.20 15.19 -0.48
N GLY A 3 -7.21 15.73 0.23
CA GLY A 3 -5.80 15.62 -0.18
C GLY A 3 -5.26 14.19 -0.09
N PHE A 4 -5.72 13.41 0.90
CA PHE A 4 -5.39 12.00 1.04
C PHE A 4 -5.88 11.23 -0.19
N TRP A 5 -7.19 11.20 -0.43
CA TRP A 5 -7.77 10.47 -1.57
C TRP A 5 -7.18 10.89 -2.91
N LEU A 6 -7.01 12.19 -3.14
CA LEU A 6 -6.44 12.66 -4.40
C LEU A 6 -4.98 12.26 -4.58
N GLY A 7 -4.17 12.39 -3.52
CA GLY A 7 -2.77 11.98 -3.54
C GLY A 7 -2.61 10.48 -3.71
N GLN A 8 -3.42 9.69 -3.00
CA GLN A 8 -3.47 8.24 -3.08
C GLN A 8 -3.85 7.77 -4.49
N LEU A 9 -4.95 8.27 -5.08
CA LEU A 9 -5.40 7.87 -6.41
C LEU A 9 -4.39 8.21 -7.52
N ILE A 10 -3.78 9.41 -7.48
CA ILE A 10 -2.73 9.75 -8.46
C ILE A 10 -1.55 8.78 -8.32
N ALA A 11 -1.16 8.49 -7.11
CA ALA A 11 -0.01 7.64 -6.81
C ALA A 11 -0.27 6.18 -7.16
N ASN A 12 -1.42 5.64 -6.76
CA ASN A 12 -1.85 4.29 -7.05
C ASN A 12 -1.89 4.04 -8.58
N TRP A 13 -2.66 4.82 -9.34
CA TRP A 13 -2.73 4.66 -10.79
C TRP A 13 -1.40 4.89 -11.51
N THR A 14 -0.47 5.62 -10.91
CA THR A 14 0.89 5.79 -11.44
C THR A 14 1.73 4.55 -11.15
N GLY A 15 1.65 4.01 -9.94
CA GLY A 15 2.35 2.79 -9.52
C GLY A 15 1.88 1.55 -10.27
N LEU A 16 0.56 1.45 -10.52
CA LEU A 16 -0.07 0.34 -11.23
C LEU A 16 0.50 0.09 -12.65
N ILE A 17 1.13 1.09 -13.27
CA ILE A 17 1.79 0.92 -14.58
C ILE A 17 2.90 -0.13 -14.51
N THR A 18 3.64 -0.18 -13.41
CA THR A 18 4.84 -1.02 -13.24
C THR A 18 4.65 -2.13 -12.20
N GLU A 19 3.43 -2.28 -11.71
CA GLU A 19 3.10 -3.29 -10.71
C GLU A 19 3.54 -4.69 -11.19
N MET A 20 4.27 -5.37 -10.35
CA MET A 20 4.79 -6.73 -10.57
C MET A 20 5.70 -6.94 -11.79
N ASP A 21 6.02 -5.90 -12.56
CA ASP A 21 6.94 -6.03 -13.71
C ASP A 21 8.34 -6.46 -13.30
N LYS A 22 8.80 -5.96 -12.15
CA LYS A 22 10.15 -6.16 -11.63
C LYS A 22 10.11 -6.64 -10.19
N ILE A 23 10.23 -7.95 -10.00
CA ILE A 23 10.22 -8.60 -8.68
C ILE A 23 11.52 -9.36 -8.36
N GLY A 24 12.55 -9.16 -9.19
CA GLY A 24 13.85 -9.82 -9.05
C GLY A 24 13.99 -11.08 -9.90
N ASN A 25 15.10 -11.81 -9.68
CA ASN A 25 15.48 -12.99 -10.46
C ASN A 25 15.78 -14.16 -9.51
N ILE A 26 14.73 -14.75 -8.93
CA ILE A 26 14.84 -15.83 -7.94
C ILE A 26 14.14 -17.08 -8.47
N GLY A 27 14.80 -18.25 -8.37
CA GLY A 27 14.23 -19.51 -8.82
C GLY A 27 13.83 -19.46 -10.30
N GLU A 28 12.60 -19.84 -10.60
CA GLU A 28 12.01 -19.82 -11.94
C GLU A 28 11.54 -18.42 -12.37
N VAL A 29 11.34 -17.52 -11.42
CA VAL A 29 10.90 -16.14 -11.68
C VAL A 29 12.08 -15.30 -12.16
N LYS A 30 11.99 -14.75 -13.35
CA LYS A 30 13.05 -13.94 -13.99
C LYS A 30 12.43 -12.72 -14.63
N THR A 31 12.46 -11.58 -13.94
CA THR A 31 11.91 -10.32 -14.45
C THR A 31 12.97 -9.37 -15.03
N GLY A 32 14.23 -9.79 -15.06
CA GLY A 32 15.34 -8.97 -15.52
C GLY A 32 15.80 -7.93 -14.49
N GLU A 33 16.45 -6.88 -14.99
CA GLU A 33 16.91 -5.77 -14.13
C GLU A 33 15.73 -4.89 -13.71
N PHE A 34 15.80 -4.35 -12.51
CA PHE A 34 14.84 -3.38 -12.03
C PHE A 34 14.89 -2.07 -12.81
N TYR A 35 13.78 -1.33 -12.81
CA TYR A 35 13.73 0.01 -13.38
C TYR A 35 14.70 0.96 -12.69
N THR A 36 15.09 1.99 -13.42
CA THR A 36 15.94 3.09 -12.95
C THR A 36 15.26 4.44 -13.20
N ARG A 37 15.78 5.51 -12.64
CA ARG A 37 15.29 6.88 -12.92
C ARG A 37 15.24 7.22 -14.41
N ASN A 38 16.04 6.52 -15.24
CA ASN A 38 16.08 6.74 -16.69
C ASN A 38 14.92 6.09 -17.44
N ASP A 39 14.11 5.27 -16.76
CA ASP A 39 12.96 4.59 -17.36
C ASP A 39 11.69 5.43 -17.25
N TRP A 40 11.70 6.46 -16.40
CA TRP A 40 10.61 7.43 -16.34
C TRP A 40 10.39 8.13 -17.69
N GLY A 41 9.14 8.15 -18.15
CA GLY A 41 8.75 8.68 -19.47
C GLY A 41 8.97 7.72 -20.65
N LYS A 42 9.55 6.55 -20.42
CA LYS A 42 9.65 5.50 -21.43
C LYS A 42 8.43 4.60 -21.41
N THR A 43 8.27 3.84 -22.48
CA THR A 43 7.26 2.79 -22.58
C THR A 43 7.57 1.72 -21.54
N ASP A 44 6.54 1.29 -20.88
CA ASP A 44 6.57 0.22 -19.92
C ASP A 44 7.03 -1.10 -20.52
N GLN A 45 7.57 -1.98 -19.69
CA GLN A 45 7.96 -3.34 -20.10
C GLN A 45 6.82 -4.29 -19.71
N ARG A 46 6.70 -5.39 -20.44
CA ARG A 46 5.71 -6.40 -20.09
C ARG A 46 6.00 -7.01 -18.73
N SER A 47 4.94 -7.15 -17.94
CA SER A 47 4.92 -8.01 -16.78
C SER A 47 5.06 -9.49 -17.18
N ILE A 48 5.58 -10.32 -16.27
CA ILE A 48 5.62 -11.78 -16.46
C ILE A 48 4.22 -12.41 -16.49
N TRP A 49 3.20 -11.67 -16.07
CA TRP A 49 1.80 -12.11 -16.01
C TRP A 49 1.02 -11.79 -17.29
N GLU A 50 1.56 -10.95 -18.15
CA GLU A 50 0.90 -10.59 -19.41
C GLU A 50 1.00 -11.71 -20.44
N ASP A 51 -0.14 -12.07 -21.03
CA ASP A 51 -0.21 -13.01 -22.14
C ASP A 51 0.51 -12.42 -23.37
N GLU A 52 1.35 -13.21 -24.02
CA GLU A 52 2.05 -12.81 -25.26
C GLU A 52 1.10 -12.38 -26.39
N SER A 53 -0.16 -12.79 -26.34
CA SER A 53 -1.21 -12.41 -27.30
C SER A 53 -1.72 -10.98 -27.12
N VAL A 54 -1.53 -10.37 -25.94
CA VAL A 54 -1.88 -8.98 -25.69
C VAL A 54 -0.85 -8.08 -26.39
N SER A 55 -1.33 -7.19 -27.26
CA SER A 55 -0.45 -6.21 -27.91
C SER A 55 0.30 -5.42 -26.85
N LYS A 56 1.60 -5.16 -27.10
CA LYS A 56 2.43 -4.30 -26.23
C LYS A 56 1.63 -3.07 -25.88
N SER A 57 1.43 -2.85 -24.59
CA SER A 57 0.87 -1.60 -24.11
C SER A 57 1.87 -0.49 -24.49
N ASP A 58 1.39 0.54 -25.20
CA ASP A 58 2.15 1.75 -25.43
C ASP A 58 2.10 2.69 -24.21
N VAL A 59 1.75 2.16 -23.03
CA VAL A 59 1.69 2.90 -21.79
C VAL A 59 3.09 3.36 -21.41
N LYS A 60 3.20 4.63 -21.08
CA LYS A 60 4.46 5.22 -20.58
C LYS A 60 4.43 5.23 -19.06
N ILE A 61 5.58 4.96 -18.47
CA ILE A 61 5.80 5.11 -17.04
C ILE A 61 5.83 6.61 -16.72
N ASP A 62 4.67 7.17 -16.41
CA ASP A 62 4.49 8.60 -16.11
C ASP A 62 3.27 8.77 -15.19
N TYR A 63 3.08 9.96 -14.63
CA TYR A 63 1.94 10.25 -13.76
C TYR A 63 0.61 10.03 -14.48
N VAL A 64 -0.30 9.34 -13.83
CA VAL A 64 -1.66 9.12 -14.31
C VAL A 64 -2.59 10.15 -13.68
N PHE A 65 -3.42 10.77 -14.50
CA PHE A 65 -4.34 11.80 -14.07
C PHE A 65 -5.77 11.57 -14.58
N ARG A 66 -6.72 12.14 -13.86
CA ARG A 66 -8.12 12.30 -14.31
C ARG A 66 -8.47 13.78 -14.26
N ASP A 67 -8.95 14.29 -15.38
CA ASP A 67 -9.40 15.69 -15.49
C ASP A 67 -10.70 15.90 -14.69
N LYS A 68 -11.04 17.14 -14.43
CA LYS A 68 -12.11 17.58 -13.52
C LYS A 68 -13.46 16.89 -13.77
N ASP A 69 -13.77 16.58 -15.01
CA ASP A 69 -15.05 16.00 -15.43
C ASP A 69 -14.99 14.47 -15.58
N GLU A 70 -13.85 13.85 -15.35
CA GLU A 70 -13.64 12.39 -15.40
C GLU A 70 -13.90 11.73 -14.04
N LEU A 71 -13.91 10.40 -14.03
CA LEU A 71 -13.97 9.58 -12.81
C LEU A 71 -12.63 8.89 -12.58
N TRP A 72 -12.14 8.92 -11.35
CA TRP A 72 -11.11 8.00 -10.91
C TRP A 72 -11.70 6.60 -10.82
N GLY A 73 -10.98 5.60 -11.26
CA GLY A 73 -11.24 4.23 -10.88
C GLY A 73 -10.62 3.93 -9.51
N SER A 74 -10.94 2.80 -8.95
CA SER A 74 -10.28 2.22 -7.78
C SER A 74 -9.85 0.79 -8.06
N ASP A 75 -8.96 0.27 -7.26
CA ASP A 75 -8.53 -1.12 -7.17
C ASP A 75 -8.56 -1.56 -5.71
N ASP A 76 -7.90 -2.65 -5.34
CA ASP A 76 -7.91 -3.16 -3.97
C ASP A 76 -7.19 -2.25 -2.97
N ASP A 77 -6.19 -1.47 -3.39
CA ASP A 77 -5.52 -0.46 -2.53
C ASP A 77 -6.43 0.66 -2.05
N THR A 78 -7.50 0.93 -2.78
CA THR A 78 -8.36 2.08 -2.52
C THR A 78 -9.80 1.69 -2.18
N ASP A 79 -10.30 0.59 -2.75
CA ASP A 79 -11.71 0.22 -2.62
C ASP A 79 -12.06 -0.44 -1.28
N ILE A 80 -11.14 -1.21 -0.68
CA ILE A 80 -11.37 -1.84 0.61
C ILE A 80 -11.24 -0.80 1.74
N GLU A 81 -10.34 0.18 1.63
CA GLU A 81 -10.31 1.33 2.53
C GLU A 81 -11.63 2.10 2.52
N TYR A 82 -12.14 2.38 1.32
CA TYR A 82 -13.45 3.01 1.17
C TYR A 82 -14.57 2.14 1.77
N MET A 83 -14.52 0.83 1.57
CA MET A 83 -15.46 -0.11 2.16
C MET A 83 -15.44 -0.04 3.68
N TYR A 84 -14.28 -0.01 4.33
CA TYR A 84 -14.18 0.14 5.79
C TYR A 84 -14.75 1.49 6.27
N GLN A 85 -14.42 2.59 5.58
CA GLN A 85 -15.01 3.89 5.88
C GLN A 85 -16.55 3.85 5.77
N TYR A 86 -17.07 3.22 4.73
CA TYR A 86 -18.50 3.03 4.53
C TYR A 86 -19.13 2.19 5.65
N LEU A 87 -18.51 1.08 6.05
CA LEU A 87 -19.03 0.20 7.11
C LEU A 87 -19.06 0.88 8.47
N LEU A 88 -18.03 1.65 8.83
CA LEU A 88 -18.02 2.44 10.06
C LEU A 88 -19.21 3.42 10.12
N ASN A 89 -19.45 4.11 9.00
CA ASN A 89 -20.58 5.02 8.89
C ASN A 89 -21.93 4.28 8.89
N PHE A 90 -22.04 3.18 8.15
CA PHE A 90 -23.27 2.38 8.06
C PHE A 90 -23.71 1.78 9.40
N TYR A 91 -22.75 1.33 10.22
CA TYR A 91 -23.02 0.77 11.55
C TYR A 91 -22.97 1.83 12.64
N GLU A 92 -22.74 3.09 12.33
CA GLU A 92 -22.61 4.20 13.30
C GLU A 92 -21.64 3.85 14.45
N THR A 93 -20.49 3.26 14.14
CA THR A 93 -19.50 2.80 15.10
C THR A 93 -18.09 3.24 14.71
N SER A 94 -17.21 3.34 15.70
CA SER A 94 -15.77 3.54 15.48
C SER A 94 -14.95 2.25 15.50
N ILE A 95 -15.56 1.12 15.93
CA ILE A 95 -14.90 -0.19 15.99
C ILE A 95 -15.86 -1.22 15.41
N LEU A 96 -15.46 -1.87 14.34
CA LEU A 96 -16.22 -2.96 13.72
C LEU A 96 -16.04 -4.25 14.52
N THR A 97 -17.11 -5.02 14.64
CA THR A 97 -17.05 -6.39 15.15
C THR A 97 -16.70 -7.38 14.04
N SER A 98 -16.20 -8.56 14.40
CA SER A 98 -15.91 -9.64 13.46
C SER A 98 -17.09 -9.97 12.54
N SER A 99 -18.30 -10.00 13.11
CA SER A 99 -19.53 -10.26 12.35
C SER A 99 -19.86 -9.12 11.37
N GLN A 100 -19.60 -7.87 11.74
CA GLN A 100 -19.81 -6.72 10.84
C GLN A 100 -18.81 -6.71 9.69
N ILE A 101 -17.55 -7.04 9.96
CA ILE A 101 -16.52 -7.17 8.91
C ILE A 101 -16.93 -8.28 7.94
N ARG A 102 -17.22 -9.48 8.43
CA ARG A 102 -17.68 -10.57 7.58
C ARG A 102 -18.92 -10.21 6.77
N ALA A 103 -19.93 -9.63 7.41
CA ALA A 103 -21.16 -9.22 6.74
C ALA A 103 -20.89 -8.16 5.65
N GLY A 104 -20.01 -7.21 5.91
CA GLY A 104 -19.58 -6.19 4.94
C GLY A 104 -18.87 -6.80 3.75
N TRP A 105 -17.86 -7.63 3.98
CA TRP A 105 -17.11 -8.29 2.92
C TRP A 105 -18.01 -9.15 2.02
N LEU A 106 -18.84 -10.03 2.61
CA LEU A 106 -19.76 -10.89 1.86
C LEU A 106 -20.86 -10.13 1.11
N LYS A 107 -21.25 -8.95 1.60
CA LYS A 107 -22.26 -8.10 0.95
C LYS A 107 -21.67 -7.28 -0.19
N HIS A 108 -20.46 -6.76 -0.01
CA HIS A 108 -19.91 -5.72 -0.88
C HIS A 108 -18.88 -6.23 -1.88
N ILE A 109 -18.35 -7.43 -1.72
CA ILE A 109 -17.42 -8.06 -2.66
C ILE A 109 -18.15 -9.15 -3.43
N LYS A 110 -18.04 -9.14 -4.74
CA LYS A 110 -18.63 -10.18 -5.59
C LYS A 110 -17.87 -11.50 -5.43
N LYS A 111 -18.57 -12.61 -5.47
CA LYS A 111 -18.03 -13.96 -5.34
C LYS A 111 -18.26 -14.84 -6.59
N GLU A 112 -19.10 -14.38 -7.50
CA GLU A 112 -19.53 -15.13 -8.69
C GLU A 112 -18.62 -14.94 -9.91
N GLU A 113 -17.66 -14.02 -9.81
CA GLU A 113 -16.66 -13.74 -10.84
C GLU A 113 -15.30 -13.47 -10.18
N GLU A 114 -14.24 -13.37 -10.95
CA GLU A 114 -12.95 -12.90 -10.45
C GLU A 114 -13.12 -11.52 -9.80
N ASN A 115 -12.81 -11.45 -8.52
CA ASN A 115 -13.12 -10.29 -7.69
C ASN A 115 -11.93 -9.37 -7.42
N PHE A 116 -10.76 -9.70 -7.97
CA PHE A 116 -9.53 -8.93 -7.79
C PHE A 116 -9.17 -8.73 -6.31
N LEU A 117 -9.41 -9.75 -5.52
CA LEU A 117 -8.75 -9.95 -4.24
C LEU A 117 -7.53 -10.84 -4.47
N TRP A 118 -6.45 -10.53 -3.80
CA TRP A 118 -5.21 -11.28 -3.95
C TRP A 118 -4.82 -11.96 -2.64
N VAL A 119 -3.95 -12.90 -2.73
CA VAL A 119 -3.27 -13.63 -1.64
C VAL A 119 -4.02 -13.71 -0.32
N SER A 120 -3.67 -12.93 0.71
CA SER A 120 -4.30 -13.04 2.03
C SER A 120 -5.72 -12.49 2.06
N ASN A 121 -6.05 -11.47 1.26
CA ASN A 121 -7.41 -10.95 1.11
C ASN A 121 -8.34 -12.02 0.51
N GLN A 122 -7.93 -12.69 -0.58
CA GLN A 122 -8.72 -13.75 -1.19
C GLN A 122 -8.93 -14.90 -0.21
N ARG A 123 -7.87 -15.36 0.46
CA ARG A 123 -7.98 -16.45 1.42
C ARG A 123 -8.90 -16.10 2.60
N ALA A 124 -8.79 -14.89 3.15
CA ALA A 124 -9.68 -14.43 4.21
C ALA A 124 -11.14 -14.37 3.75
N PHE A 125 -11.40 -13.92 2.52
CA PHE A 125 -12.74 -13.88 1.95
C PHE A 125 -13.34 -15.28 1.81
N ASP A 126 -12.57 -16.27 1.31
CA ASP A 126 -13.02 -17.66 1.20
C ASP A 126 -13.35 -18.24 2.57
N LEU A 127 -12.51 -18.03 3.58
CA LEU A 127 -12.76 -18.43 4.96
C LEU A 127 -14.03 -17.77 5.54
N MET A 128 -14.28 -16.50 5.21
CA MET A 128 -15.51 -15.83 5.61
C MET A 128 -16.75 -16.43 4.93
N ILE A 129 -16.66 -16.89 3.68
CA ILE A 129 -17.74 -17.65 3.00
C ILE A 129 -18.00 -18.95 3.78
N GLU A 130 -16.98 -19.64 4.21
CA GLU A 130 -17.08 -20.87 5.04
C GLU A 130 -17.63 -20.64 6.45
N GLY A 131 -17.74 -19.39 6.88
CA GLY A 131 -18.30 -19.00 8.19
C GLY A 131 -17.25 -18.65 9.24
N ILE A 132 -15.97 -18.67 8.91
CA ILE A 132 -14.89 -18.24 9.78
C ILE A 132 -14.95 -16.71 9.94
N LEU A 133 -14.66 -16.22 11.11
CA LEU A 133 -14.70 -14.80 11.46
C LEU A 133 -13.28 -14.24 11.68
N PRO A 134 -13.02 -12.96 11.36
CA PRO A 134 -11.84 -12.30 11.92
C PRO A 134 -11.84 -12.36 13.46
N PRO A 135 -10.69 -12.58 14.11
CA PRO A 135 -9.34 -12.61 13.55
C PRO A 135 -8.87 -14.00 13.08
N GLU A 136 -9.70 -15.05 13.16
CA GLU A 136 -9.31 -16.40 12.76
C GLU A 136 -9.05 -16.52 11.25
N THR A 137 -9.58 -15.61 10.43
CA THR A 137 -9.32 -15.56 8.97
C THR A 137 -7.87 -15.29 8.60
N SER A 138 -7.06 -14.81 9.53
CA SER A 138 -5.61 -14.64 9.37
C SER A 138 -4.78 -15.62 10.18
N ASP A 139 -5.40 -16.65 10.78
CA ASP A 139 -4.65 -17.68 11.50
C ASP A 139 -3.69 -18.39 10.54
N PRO A 140 -2.37 -18.51 10.87
CA PRO A 140 -1.39 -19.14 9.99
C PRO A 140 -1.73 -20.54 9.55
N SER A 141 -2.50 -21.28 10.34
CA SER A 141 -2.96 -22.64 9.99
C SER A 141 -4.11 -22.64 8.97
N LEU A 142 -4.79 -21.52 8.76
CA LEU A 142 -5.93 -21.37 7.85
C LEU A 142 -5.62 -20.48 6.65
N ASN A 143 -4.75 -19.52 6.83
CA ASN A 143 -4.33 -18.55 5.81
C ASN A 143 -2.80 -18.51 5.75
N GLU A 144 -2.22 -19.27 4.84
CA GLU A 144 -0.76 -19.34 4.65
C GLU A 144 -0.15 -18.01 4.18
N ASN A 145 -0.99 -17.07 3.69
CA ASN A 145 -0.60 -15.76 3.19
C ASN A 145 -0.66 -14.66 4.26
N PHE A 146 -0.70 -14.99 5.54
CA PHE A 146 -0.88 -14.03 6.65
C PHE A 146 0.23 -12.96 6.77
N GLU A 147 1.37 -13.16 6.11
CA GLU A 147 2.48 -12.20 6.05
C GLU A 147 2.51 -11.39 4.74
N MET A 148 1.44 -11.46 3.93
CA MET A 148 1.34 -10.64 2.72
C MET A 148 0.88 -9.21 3.04
N ILE A 149 0.98 -8.33 2.05
CA ILE A 149 0.83 -6.89 2.18
C ILE A 149 -0.62 -6.42 2.41
N ASP A 150 -1.61 -7.26 2.13
CA ASP A 150 -3.02 -6.88 2.00
C ASP A 150 -3.62 -6.12 3.20
N ALA A 151 -3.17 -6.39 4.43
CA ALA A 151 -3.66 -5.62 5.59
C ALA A 151 -3.15 -4.18 5.58
N GLN A 152 -1.93 -3.96 5.12
CA GLN A 152 -1.36 -2.63 5.07
C GLN A 152 -2.13 -1.75 4.08
N LEU A 153 -2.33 -2.23 2.85
CA LEU A 153 -3.02 -1.48 1.79
C LEU A 153 -4.51 -1.18 2.11
N THR A 154 -5.13 -1.94 2.99
CA THR A 154 -6.56 -1.79 3.28
C THR A 154 -6.86 -1.04 4.57
N THR A 155 -5.85 -0.69 5.39
CA THR A 155 -6.10 -0.20 6.74
C THR A 155 -5.41 1.12 7.11
N GLU A 156 -4.54 1.65 6.30
CA GLU A 156 -3.80 2.88 6.62
C GLU A 156 -4.70 4.11 6.86
N ILE A 157 -5.86 4.15 6.21
CA ILE A 157 -6.88 5.20 6.39
C ILE A 157 -7.36 5.33 7.86
N PHE A 158 -7.30 4.24 8.64
CA PHE A 158 -7.68 4.28 10.06
C PHE A 158 -6.82 5.28 10.85
N GLY A 159 -5.59 5.54 10.42
CA GLY A 159 -4.75 6.59 10.99
C GLY A 159 -5.42 7.97 10.93
N LEU A 160 -6.15 8.24 9.87
CA LEU A 160 -6.81 9.52 9.65
C LEU A 160 -8.15 9.66 10.39
N PHE A 161 -8.76 8.55 10.83
CA PHE A 161 -10.01 8.59 11.60
C PHE A 161 -9.80 9.01 13.06
N SER A 162 -8.57 8.89 13.58
CA SER A 162 -8.22 9.33 14.92
C SER A 162 -6.92 10.17 14.89
N PRO A 163 -7.03 11.44 14.42
CA PRO A 163 -5.88 12.32 14.26
C PRO A 163 -5.12 12.51 15.57
N THR A 164 -3.79 12.44 15.53
CA THR A 164 -2.86 12.59 16.68
C THR A 164 -2.98 11.52 17.78
N ARG A 165 -3.81 10.51 17.57
CA ARG A 165 -4.08 9.44 18.55
C ARG A 165 -3.84 8.06 17.95
N PRO A 166 -2.57 7.70 17.66
CA PRO A 166 -2.26 6.39 17.07
C PRO A 166 -2.71 5.21 17.93
N ASP A 167 -2.76 5.38 19.24
CA ASP A 167 -3.30 4.40 20.19
C ASP A 167 -4.78 4.08 19.94
N ILE A 168 -5.57 5.06 19.52
CA ILE A 168 -6.97 4.88 19.15
C ILE A 168 -7.09 4.32 17.73
N SER A 169 -6.35 4.87 16.79
CA SER A 169 -6.34 4.42 15.38
C SER A 169 -6.06 2.92 15.28
N ILE A 170 -5.06 2.44 16.01
CA ILE A 170 -4.70 1.01 16.03
C ILE A 170 -5.81 0.15 16.63
N LYS A 171 -6.47 0.59 17.71
CA LYS A 171 -7.62 -0.13 18.24
C LYS A 171 -8.80 -0.20 17.27
N MET A 172 -9.01 0.84 16.48
CA MET A 172 -10.02 0.83 15.42
C MET A 172 -9.67 -0.15 14.31
N ALA A 173 -8.39 -0.27 13.98
CA ALA A 173 -7.87 -1.08 12.90
C ALA A 173 -7.54 -2.53 13.30
N GLU A 174 -7.57 -2.90 14.58
CA GLU A 174 -7.14 -4.21 15.09
C GLU A 174 -7.80 -5.38 14.34
N LEU A 175 -9.12 -5.41 14.25
CA LEU A 175 -9.83 -6.46 13.52
C LEU A 175 -9.69 -6.32 11.98
N PRO A 176 -9.80 -5.13 11.37
CA PRO A 176 -9.44 -4.94 9.97
C PRO A 176 -8.06 -5.50 9.60
N ILE A 177 -7.01 -5.19 10.35
CA ILE A 177 -5.66 -5.73 10.13
C ILE A 177 -5.68 -7.27 10.28
N THR A 178 -6.19 -7.76 11.40
CA THR A 178 -6.20 -9.18 11.70
C THR A 178 -7.27 -9.97 10.95
N THR A 179 -7.94 -9.34 9.98
CA THR A 179 -8.73 -10.05 8.97
C THR A 179 -7.81 -10.84 8.04
N THR A 180 -6.63 -10.31 7.72
CA THR A 180 -5.73 -10.88 6.71
C THR A 180 -4.29 -11.06 7.19
N ALA A 181 -3.83 -10.34 8.23
CA ALA A 181 -2.43 -10.31 8.65
C ALA A 181 -2.21 -10.69 10.11
N ARG A 182 -1.04 -11.27 10.35
CA ARG A 182 -0.50 -11.60 11.68
C ARG A 182 0.97 -11.18 11.76
N ASP A 183 1.50 -11.31 12.95
CA ASP A 183 2.92 -11.18 13.27
C ASP A 183 3.52 -9.90 12.65
N GLU A 184 4.60 -9.98 11.92
CA GLU A 184 5.32 -8.82 11.38
C GLU A 184 4.52 -8.03 10.33
N ALA A 185 3.64 -8.68 9.55
CA ALA A 185 2.76 -7.97 8.61
C ALA A 185 1.74 -7.09 9.35
N LYS A 186 1.28 -7.53 10.53
CA LYS A 186 0.48 -6.70 11.44
C LYS A 186 1.28 -5.51 11.94
N GLU A 187 2.52 -5.69 12.42
CA GLU A 187 3.38 -4.60 12.89
C GLU A 187 3.65 -3.56 11.78
N ILE A 188 3.87 -4.03 10.56
CA ILE A 188 4.05 -3.17 9.38
C ILE A 188 2.78 -2.34 9.12
N SER A 189 1.60 -2.97 9.15
CA SER A 189 0.33 -2.26 8.98
C SER A 189 0.12 -1.19 10.07
N GLU A 190 0.44 -1.52 11.32
CA GLU A 190 0.38 -0.56 12.43
C GLU A 190 1.37 0.60 12.27
N PHE A 191 2.55 0.36 11.67
CA PHE A 191 3.51 1.42 11.37
C PHE A 191 2.90 2.49 10.45
N TYR A 192 2.25 2.08 9.37
CA TYR A 192 1.61 3.01 8.42
C TYR A 192 0.45 3.77 9.08
N ILE A 193 -0.39 3.09 9.85
CA ILE A 193 -1.48 3.73 10.61
C ILE A 193 -0.94 4.79 11.58
N ARG A 194 0.17 4.51 12.27
CA ARG A 194 0.83 5.48 13.15
C ARG A 194 1.30 6.71 12.38
N MET A 195 1.95 6.52 11.24
CA MET A 195 2.39 7.63 10.39
C MET A 195 1.22 8.52 9.98
N HIS A 196 0.12 7.92 9.50
CA HIS A 196 -1.08 8.66 9.09
C HIS A 196 -1.75 9.40 10.25
N SER A 197 -1.86 8.77 11.41
CA SER A 197 -2.42 9.42 12.60
C SER A 197 -1.58 10.60 13.07
N LEU A 198 -0.25 10.42 13.13
CA LEU A 198 0.68 11.45 13.54
C LEU A 198 0.84 12.59 12.53
N ALA A 199 0.49 12.37 11.25
CA ALA A 199 0.55 13.40 10.20
C ALA A 199 -0.30 14.65 10.52
N SER A 200 -1.29 14.50 11.40
CA SER A 200 -2.13 15.60 11.90
C SER A 200 -1.51 16.41 13.05
N MET A 201 -0.36 15.99 13.57
CA MET A 201 0.29 16.68 14.69
C MET A 201 0.71 18.10 14.28
N PRO A 202 0.43 19.10 15.11
CA PRO A 202 0.87 20.48 14.90
C PRO A 202 2.38 20.62 15.20
N ILE A 203 3.21 20.01 14.37
CA ILE A 203 4.65 20.01 14.52
C ILE A 203 5.19 21.34 13.97
N ASN A 204 5.98 22.05 14.77
CA ASN A 204 6.63 23.30 14.34
C ASN A 204 7.87 23.00 13.46
N MET A 205 7.63 22.32 12.35
CA MET A 205 8.62 22.04 11.30
C MET A 205 8.11 22.63 10.00
N ASN A 206 8.91 23.44 9.34
CA ASN A 206 8.53 24.08 8.07
C ASN A 206 8.89 23.23 6.87
N ASP A 207 9.83 22.31 7.02
CA ASP A 207 10.32 21.44 5.96
C ASP A 207 9.53 20.12 5.96
N MET A 208 9.02 19.73 4.78
CA MET A 208 8.28 18.49 4.60
C MET A 208 9.17 17.26 4.83
N LYS A 209 10.43 17.33 4.41
CA LYS A 209 11.41 16.27 4.67
C LYS A 209 11.57 16.03 6.18
N GLU A 210 11.77 17.08 6.97
CA GLU A 210 11.89 16.96 8.42
C GLU A 210 10.63 16.32 9.03
N LYS A 211 9.44 16.71 8.56
CA LYS A 211 8.16 16.12 9.02
C LYS A 211 8.07 14.64 8.72
N ILE A 212 8.35 14.22 7.48
CA ILE A 212 8.30 12.82 7.06
C ILE A 212 9.28 11.97 7.87
N PHE A 213 10.50 12.45 8.04
CA PHE A 213 11.51 11.74 8.84
C PHE A 213 11.09 11.63 10.30
N TRP A 214 10.53 12.67 10.87
CA TRP A 214 10.01 12.62 12.23
C TRP A 214 8.85 11.63 12.38
N LEU A 215 7.88 11.60 11.42
CA LEU A 215 6.79 10.65 11.42
C LEU A 215 7.29 9.20 11.38
N ALA A 216 8.26 8.94 10.50
CA ALA A 216 8.87 7.63 10.35
C ALA A 216 9.59 7.20 11.65
N GLU A 217 10.37 8.11 12.28
CA GLU A 217 11.06 7.84 13.55
C GLU A 217 10.09 7.55 14.69
N GLU A 218 9.01 8.34 14.82
CA GLU A 218 8.03 8.10 15.87
C GLU A 218 7.31 6.75 15.68
N SER A 219 7.03 6.39 14.43
CA SER A 219 6.40 5.11 14.11
C SER A 219 7.36 3.93 14.31
N ARG A 220 8.64 4.09 13.96
CA ARG A 220 9.70 3.09 14.19
C ARG A 220 9.84 2.66 15.66
N LYS A 221 9.60 3.57 16.60
CA LYS A 221 9.69 3.27 18.05
C LYS A 221 8.71 2.18 18.50
N ALA A 222 7.69 1.91 17.74
CA ALA A 222 6.69 0.90 18.05
C ALA A 222 6.98 -0.48 17.45
N LEU A 223 7.91 -0.56 16.48
CA LEU A 223 8.34 -1.84 15.92
C LEU A 223 9.23 -2.60 16.92
N ASN A 224 9.07 -3.92 16.96
CA ASN A 224 9.93 -4.79 17.79
C ASN A 224 11.36 -4.82 17.23
N ASN A 225 12.33 -4.44 18.04
CA ASN A 225 13.74 -4.36 17.63
C ASN A 225 14.35 -5.71 17.22
N GLU A 226 13.79 -6.81 17.67
CA GLU A 226 14.28 -8.16 17.35
C GLU A 226 13.75 -8.69 16.03
N GLU A 227 12.65 -8.11 15.51
CA GLU A 227 11.97 -8.56 14.30
C GLU A 227 12.46 -7.83 13.05
N TYR A 228 12.22 -8.45 11.89
CA TYR A 228 12.72 -7.92 10.61
C TYR A 228 12.16 -6.53 10.23
N PRO A 229 10.93 -6.11 10.56
CA PRO A 229 10.46 -4.78 10.17
C PRO A 229 11.31 -3.65 10.76
N ALA A 230 11.71 -3.78 12.02
CA ALA A 230 12.59 -2.82 12.67
C ALA A 230 13.98 -2.78 12.03
N LYS A 231 14.55 -3.96 11.75
CA LYS A 231 15.86 -4.10 11.10
C LYS A 231 15.83 -3.56 9.66
N MET A 232 14.74 -3.81 8.91
CA MET A 232 14.53 -3.25 7.56
C MET A 232 14.49 -1.72 7.58
N TYR A 233 13.73 -1.15 8.50
CA TYR A 233 13.67 0.31 8.67
C TYR A 233 15.05 0.90 8.91
N ASP A 234 15.78 0.37 9.89
CA ASP A 234 17.11 0.87 10.27
C ASP A 234 18.12 0.69 9.12
N TYR A 235 18.04 -0.42 8.38
CA TYR A 235 18.89 -0.68 7.22
C TYR A 235 18.63 0.31 6.09
N VAL A 236 17.37 0.48 5.66
CA VAL A 236 17.03 1.43 4.56
C VAL A 236 17.40 2.86 4.94
N LYS A 237 17.12 3.27 6.18
CA LYS A 237 17.54 4.57 6.69
C LYS A 237 19.05 4.74 6.68
N GLY A 238 19.81 3.70 7.06
CA GLY A 238 21.27 3.68 6.97
C GLY A 238 21.77 3.84 5.53
N LEU A 239 21.12 3.18 4.55
CA LEU A 239 21.43 3.34 3.13
C LEU A 239 21.20 4.78 2.65
N TYR A 240 20.11 5.41 3.08
CA TYR A 240 19.85 6.82 2.77
C TYR A 240 20.98 7.72 3.29
N TYR A 241 21.40 7.57 4.55
CA TYR A 241 22.50 8.36 5.13
C TYR A 241 23.88 8.02 4.54
N SER A 242 24.03 6.91 3.87
CA SER A 242 25.25 6.55 3.14
C SER A 242 25.43 7.33 1.84
N ASN A 243 24.48 8.22 1.49
CA ASN A 243 24.51 9.09 0.32
C ASN A 243 24.65 8.32 -1.00
N ILE A 244 24.08 7.12 -1.09
CA ILE A 244 23.99 6.33 -2.32
C ILE A 244 22.74 6.73 -3.10
N LYS A 245 22.64 6.26 -4.35
CA LYS A 245 21.42 6.46 -5.15
C LYS A 245 20.29 5.55 -4.65
N TRP A 246 19.05 5.96 -4.83
CA TRP A 246 17.90 5.15 -4.44
C TRP A 246 17.86 3.79 -5.15
N GLU A 247 18.30 3.72 -6.41
CA GLU A 247 18.41 2.45 -7.14
C GLU A 247 19.35 1.47 -6.44
N SER A 248 20.50 1.97 -5.97
CA SER A 248 21.46 1.15 -5.23
C SER A 248 20.91 0.73 -3.86
N ALA A 249 20.09 1.58 -3.23
CA ALA A 249 19.41 1.23 -1.98
C ALA A 249 18.37 0.13 -2.23
N ARG A 250 17.54 0.25 -3.28
CA ARG A 250 16.58 -0.77 -3.70
C ARG A 250 17.28 -2.10 -4.03
N ASP A 251 18.36 -2.08 -4.80
CA ASP A 251 19.13 -3.28 -5.13
C ASP A 251 19.75 -3.92 -3.88
N SER A 252 20.10 -3.10 -2.88
CA SER A 252 20.63 -3.59 -1.60
C SER A 252 19.56 -4.30 -0.77
N ILE A 253 18.32 -3.80 -0.72
CA ILE A 253 17.23 -4.51 -0.04
C ILE A 253 16.86 -5.81 -0.75
N TYR A 254 16.79 -5.82 -2.08
CA TYR A 254 16.60 -7.03 -2.86
C TYR A 254 17.65 -8.10 -2.51
N ASN A 255 18.93 -7.74 -2.55
CA ASN A 255 20.02 -8.66 -2.26
C ASN A 255 19.98 -9.14 -0.80
N ARG A 256 19.72 -8.26 0.17
CA ARG A 256 19.69 -8.60 1.60
C ARG A 256 18.52 -9.52 1.93
N TYR A 257 17.31 -9.15 1.53
CA TYR A 257 16.12 -9.81 2.02
C TYR A 257 15.59 -10.91 1.11
N GLN A 258 15.58 -10.74 -0.21
CA GLN A 258 15.10 -11.81 -1.09
C GLN A 258 16.19 -12.80 -1.48
N VAL A 259 17.43 -12.34 -1.73
CA VAL A 259 18.50 -13.25 -2.17
C VAL A 259 19.17 -13.94 -1.00
N LYS A 260 19.58 -13.19 0.04
CA LYS A 260 20.31 -13.71 1.18
C LYS A 260 19.43 -14.10 2.37
N GLN A 261 18.21 -13.60 2.43
CA GLN A 261 17.25 -13.84 3.50
C GLN A 261 17.83 -13.55 4.88
N GLU A 262 18.48 -12.38 5.02
CA GLU A 262 19.05 -11.92 6.29
C GLU A 262 17.95 -11.42 7.25
N ASP A 263 18.29 -11.28 8.53
CA ASP A 263 17.42 -10.75 9.60
C ASP A 263 16.18 -11.65 9.89
N ASP A 264 16.32 -12.95 9.67
CA ASP A 264 15.26 -13.94 9.83
C ASP A 264 14.09 -13.79 8.82
N TYR A 265 14.29 -12.98 7.77
CA TYR A 265 13.33 -12.84 6.68
C TYR A 265 13.50 -13.97 5.66
N ASP A 266 12.74 -15.07 5.82
CA ASP A 266 12.87 -16.30 5.04
C ASP A 266 11.74 -16.54 4.01
N ILE A 267 10.91 -15.53 3.79
CA ILE A 267 9.70 -15.60 2.95
C ILE A 267 9.98 -16.19 1.56
N THR A 268 11.11 -15.81 0.95
CA THR A 268 11.48 -16.25 -0.40
C THR A 268 11.65 -17.79 -0.50
N SER A 269 12.05 -18.46 0.59
CA SER A 269 12.26 -19.90 0.62
C SER A 269 11.03 -20.72 1.02
N ARG A 270 9.90 -20.06 1.32
CA ARG A 270 8.65 -20.72 1.74
C ARG A 270 7.79 -21.23 0.58
N GLU A 271 8.25 -21.13 -0.65
CA GLU A 271 7.53 -21.57 -1.86
C GLU A 271 6.15 -20.91 -2.04
N LEU A 272 5.97 -19.71 -1.49
CA LEU A 272 4.76 -18.90 -1.67
C LEU A 272 4.68 -18.38 -3.10
N TYR A 273 3.49 -17.94 -3.50
CA TYR A 273 3.27 -17.37 -4.84
C TYR A 273 4.35 -16.33 -5.18
N CYS A 274 4.89 -16.40 -6.40
CA CYS A 274 5.99 -15.55 -6.92
C CYS A 274 7.19 -15.38 -5.95
N ASN A 275 7.50 -16.37 -5.12
CA ASN A 275 8.55 -16.31 -4.10
C ASN A 275 8.33 -15.17 -3.07
N GLY A 276 7.08 -14.87 -2.75
CA GLY A 276 6.71 -13.84 -1.77
C GLY A 276 6.84 -12.42 -2.28
N CYS A 277 6.61 -12.18 -3.56
CA CYS A 277 6.67 -10.84 -4.16
C CYS A 277 5.63 -9.87 -3.56
N PHE A 278 4.51 -10.39 -3.05
CA PHE A 278 3.49 -9.63 -2.29
C PHE A 278 3.74 -9.61 -0.79
N ALA A 279 4.87 -10.09 -0.30
CA ALA A 279 5.13 -10.12 1.14
C ALA A 279 5.24 -8.70 1.72
N ALA A 280 4.62 -8.50 2.89
CA ALA A 280 4.63 -7.22 3.60
C ALA A 280 6.05 -6.69 3.82
N GLY A 281 7.00 -7.56 4.18
CA GLY A 281 8.37 -7.17 4.50
C GLY A 281 9.12 -6.53 3.32
N ILE A 282 9.20 -7.20 2.15
CA ILE A 282 9.95 -6.64 1.01
C ILE A 282 9.29 -5.36 0.48
N ASN A 283 7.95 -5.31 0.47
CA ASN A 283 7.21 -4.13 0.07
C ASN A 283 7.36 -2.99 1.08
N PHE A 284 7.42 -3.29 2.38
CA PHE A 284 7.77 -2.31 3.42
C PHE A 284 9.16 -1.72 3.19
N ALA A 285 10.18 -2.55 2.98
CA ALA A 285 11.53 -2.08 2.72
C ALA A 285 11.58 -1.22 1.44
N SER A 286 10.87 -1.61 0.37
CA SER A 286 10.73 -0.84 -0.87
C SER A 286 10.04 0.50 -0.64
N SER A 287 8.94 0.51 0.13
CA SER A 287 8.22 1.74 0.48
C SER A 287 9.11 2.73 1.24
N LEU A 288 9.94 2.25 2.16
CA LEU A 288 10.89 3.09 2.89
C LEU A 288 11.97 3.70 1.97
N VAL A 289 12.36 3.02 0.89
CA VAL A 289 13.24 3.62 -0.13
C VAL A 289 12.56 4.83 -0.75
N SER A 290 11.31 4.70 -1.21
CA SER A 290 10.58 5.83 -1.81
C SER A 290 10.32 6.95 -0.80
N LEU A 291 10.02 6.62 0.45
CA LEU A 291 9.79 7.60 1.52
C LEU A 291 11.04 8.45 1.81
N PHE A 292 12.17 7.80 2.10
CA PHE A 292 13.38 8.51 2.50
C PHE A 292 14.03 9.25 1.33
N PHE A 293 14.13 8.63 0.16
CA PHE A 293 14.78 9.26 -1.01
C PHE A 293 13.86 10.25 -1.72
N GLY A 294 12.54 10.17 -1.53
CA GLY A 294 11.58 11.17 -1.99
C GLY A 294 11.57 12.45 -1.14
N GLU A 295 12.11 12.38 0.08
CA GLU A 295 12.32 13.54 0.97
C GLU A 295 11.07 14.41 1.21
N GLY A 296 9.88 13.80 1.12
CA GLY A 296 8.59 14.49 1.28
C GLY A 296 8.14 15.30 0.06
N ASP A 297 8.86 15.24 -1.06
CA ASP A 297 8.35 15.72 -2.34
C ASP A 297 7.37 14.69 -2.93
N LEU A 298 6.11 15.09 -3.09
CA LEU A 298 5.04 14.20 -3.58
C LEU A 298 5.40 13.53 -4.92
N LYS A 299 5.92 14.31 -5.85
CA LYS A 299 6.21 13.82 -7.20
C LYS A 299 7.39 12.86 -7.21
N GLU A 300 8.46 13.19 -6.52
CA GLU A 300 9.65 12.35 -6.46
C GLU A 300 9.37 11.06 -5.68
N THR A 301 8.60 11.13 -4.59
CA THR A 301 8.19 9.95 -3.82
C THR A 301 7.37 8.98 -4.67
N ILE A 302 6.35 9.48 -5.40
CA ILE A 302 5.55 8.68 -6.34
C ILE A 302 6.46 8.05 -7.41
N LYS A 303 7.32 8.85 -8.05
CA LYS A 303 8.22 8.37 -9.10
C LYS A 303 9.16 7.27 -8.62
N ILE A 304 9.76 7.43 -7.45
CA ILE A 304 10.66 6.40 -6.89
C ILE A 304 9.87 5.13 -6.56
N GLY A 305 8.70 5.25 -5.93
CA GLY A 305 7.83 4.11 -5.60
C GLY A 305 7.47 3.32 -6.86
N THR A 306 6.94 4.01 -7.87
CA THR A 306 6.59 3.42 -9.18
C THR A 306 7.76 2.65 -9.82
N LEU A 307 8.98 3.14 -9.70
CA LEU A 307 10.16 2.52 -10.33
C LEU A 307 10.86 1.48 -9.43
N SER A 308 10.40 1.29 -8.20
CA SER A 308 11.09 0.43 -7.23
C SER A 308 10.87 -1.05 -7.46
N GLY A 309 9.76 -1.44 -8.11
CA GLY A 309 9.41 -2.84 -8.35
C GLY A 309 8.51 -3.44 -7.26
N TRP A 310 8.27 -4.73 -7.34
CA TRP A 310 7.32 -5.51 -6.56
C TRP A 310 5.89 -4.96 -6.74
N ASP A 311 5.14 -4.87 -5.69
CA ASP A 311 3.80 -4.29 -5.62
C ASP A 311 3.91 -2.76 -5.57
N SER A 312 4.24 -2.16 -6.73
CA SER A 312 4.71 -0.76 -6.78
C SER A 312 3.60 0.26 -6.60
N ASP A 313 2.36 -0.05 -6.88
CA ASP A 313 1.21 0.85 -6.68
C ASP A 313 0.86 0.99 -5.21
N ASN A 314 0.96 -0.06 -4.42
CA ASN A 314 0.66 -0.05 -3.01
C ASN A 314 1.55 0.92 -2.20
N PRO A 315 2.89 0.74 -2.10
CA PRO A 315 3.72 1.69 -1.36
C PRO A 315 3.68 3.10 -1.94
N THR A 316 3.44 3.22 -3.24
CA THR A 316 3.30 4.52 -3.90
C THR A 316 2.00 5.21 -3.47
N SER A 317 0.89 4.47 -3.45
CA SER A 317 -0.44 4.86 -2.97
C SER A 317 -0.38 5.37 -1.52
N THR A 318 0.20 4.58 -0.62
CA THR A 318 0.39 4.91 0.79
C THR A 318 1.04 6.27 1.00
N TRP A 319 2.18 6.51 0.37
CA TRP A 319 2.89 7.79 0.55
C TRP A 319 2.24 8.94 -0.22
N GLY A 320 1.62 8.64 -1.37
CA GLY A 320 0.80 9.60 -2.09
C GLY A 320 -0.36 10.11 -1.23
N GLY A 321 -1.03 9.20 -0.53
CA GLY A 321 -2.08 9.48 0.44
C GLY A 321 -1.57 10.30 1.62
N LEU A 322 -0.50 9.87 2.28
CA LEU A 322 0.09 10.55 3.44
C LEU A 322 0.53 11.99 3.10
N ILE A 323 1.35 12.14 2.06
CA ILE A 323 1.85 13.47 1.66
C ILE A 323 0.69 14.33 1.15
N GLY A 324 -0.21 13.75 0.35
CA GLY A 324 -1.43 14.42 -0.11
C GLY A 324 -2.31 14.92 1.04
N PHE A 325 -2.45 14.13 2.10
CA PHE A 325 -3.12 14.56 3.33
C PHE A 325 -2.44 15.79 3.96
N MET A 326 -1.12 15.74 4.09
CA MET A 326 -0.34 16.80 4.76
C MET A 326 -0.35 18.13 3.99
N ILE A 327 -0.33 18.09 2.66
CA ILE A 327 -0.35 19.31 1.82
C ILE A 327 -1.76 19.76 1.43
N GLY A 328 -2.76 18.88 1.59
CA GLY A 328 -4.15 19.12 1.20
C GLY A 328 -4.36 19.11 -0.32
N LYS A 329 -5.64 19.09 -0.75
CA LYS A 329 -6.01 19.11 -2.18
C LYS A 329 -5.29 20.21 -2.96
N SER A 330 -5.32 21.44 -2.46
CA SER A 330 -4.66 22.58 -3.13
C SER A 330 -3.15 22.42 -3.26
N GLY A 331 -2.52 21.74 -2.31
CA GLY A 331 -1.09 21.41 -2.37
C GLY A 331 -0.80 20.40 -3.47
N VAL A 332 -1.63 19.34 -3.59
CA VAL A 332 -1.53 18.34 -4.66
C VAL A 332 -1.71 19.01 -6.03
N GLU A 333 -2.78 19.80 -6.21
CA GLU A 333 -3.05 20.53 -7.46
C GLU A 333 -1.90 21.48 -7.83
N LYS A 334 -1.32 22.16 -6.84
CA LYS A 334 -0.14 23.02 -7.03
C LYS A 334 1.10 22.23 -7.47
N ALA A 335 1.35 21.07 -6.87
CA ALA A 335 2.48 20.22 -7.21
C ALA A 335 2.45 19.78 -8.67
N PHE A 336 1.26 19.43 -9.19
CA PHE A 336 1.09 19.01 -10.58
C PHE A 336 0.65 20.13 -11.53
N LYS A 337 0.39 21.36 -11.02
CA LYS A 337 -0.03 22.53 -11.79
C LYS A 337 -1.31 22.31 -12.61
N ARG A 338 -2.28 21.58 -12.04
CA ARG A 338 -3.58 21.30 -12.67
C ARG A 338 -4.66 21.02 -11.62
N GLU A 339 -5.92 21.18 -12.01
CA GLU A 339 -7.07 20.74 -11.25
C GLU A 339 -7.39 19.28 -11.59
N PHE A 340 -7.98 18.56 -10.63
CA PHE A 340 -8.32 17.15 -10.76
C PHE A 340 -9.78 16.87 -10.44
N SER A 341 -10.27 15.74 -10.93
CA SER A 341 -11.55 15.20 -10.49
C SER A 341 -11.54 14.93 -8.97
N ASN A 342 -12.67 15.19 -8.35
CA ASN A 342 -12.95 14.79 -6.97
C ASN A 342 -13.97 13.65 -6.89
N LYS A 343 -14.20 12.96 -8.00
CA LYS A 343 -15.14 11.85 -8.10
C LYS A 343 -14.39 10.56 -8.37
N PHE A 344 -14.80 9.51 -7.69
CA PHE A 344 -14.30 8.19 -7.99
C PHE A 344 -15.45 7.20 -8.13
N ASN A 345 -15.16 6.07 -8.79
CA ASN A 345 -16.03 4.91 -8.89
C ASN A 345 -15.30 3.72 -8.27
N ILE A 346 -15.94 3.09 -7.30
CA ILE A 346 -15.42 1.87 -6.69
C ILE A 346 -15.28 0.77 -7.74
N HIS A 347 -14.36 -0.15 -7.56
CA HIS A 347 -14.07 -1.19 -8.54
C HIS A 347 -15.33 -2.01 -8.91
N ARG A 348 -15.44 -2.40 -10.16
CA ARG A 348 -16.61 -3.14 -10.73
C ARG A 348 -16.95 -4.45 -10.02
N THR A 349 -16.00 -5.02 -9.30
CA THR A 349 -16.18 -6.24 -8.50
C THR A 349 -16.69 -5.96 -7.09
N ARG A 350 -16.90 -4.69 -6.75
CA ARG A 350 -17.58 -4.25 -5.54
C ARG A 350 -19.03 -3.91 -5.88
N GLN A 351 -19.92 -4.11 -4.92
CA GLN A 351 -21.36 -4.01 -5.15
C GLN A 351 -22.14 -3.49 -3.94
N ASN A 352 -23.40 -3.17 -4.15
CA ASN A 352 -24.33 -2.74 -3.08
C ASN A 352 -23.92 -1.45 -2.36
N PHE A 353 -23.16 -0.59 -3.00
CA PHE A 353 -22.89 0.78 -2.52
C PHE A 353 -23.94 1.76 -3.05
N PRO A 354 -24.18 2.89 -2.36
CA PRO A 354 -25.02 3.98 -2.88
C PRO A 354 -24.49 4.49 -4.23
N ASN A 355 -25.40 5.07 -5.05
CA ASN A 355 -25.06 5.69 -6.33
C ASN A 355 -24.21 4.80 -7.27
N GLU A 356 -24.48 3.50 -7.26
CA GLU A 356 -23.74 2.52 -8.07
C GLU A 356 -22.21 2.52 -7.79
N GLY A 357 -21.80 2.96 -6.61
CA GLY A 357 -20.41 3.03 -6.20
C GLY A 357 -19.67 4.31 -6.64
N ILE A 358 -20.39 5.29 -7.19
CA ILE A 358 -19.82 6.62 -7.50
C ILE A 358 -19.98 7.52 -6.28
N ASP A 359 -18.88 8.11 -5.83
CA ASP A 359 -18.85 9.04 -4.70
C ASP A 359 -17.90 10.20 -4.95
N THR A 360 -17.89 11.14 -4.03
CA THR A 360 -16.97 12.30 -4.02
C THR A 360 -16.16 12.31 -2.73
N PHE A 361 -14.91 12.65 -2.80
CA PHE A 361 -14.01 12.77 -1.62
C PHE A 361 -13.71 14.22 -1.24
#